data_49ecb9a543ea758dc95d2575fc12939b
#
_entry.id   49ecb9a543ea758dc95d2575fc12939b
#
_cell.length_a   1.000
_cell.length_b   1.000
_cell.length_c   1.000
_cell.angle_alpha   90.00
_cell.angle_beta   90.00
_cell.angle_gamma   90.00
#
_symmetry.space_group_name_H-M   'P 1'
#
loop_
_entity.id
_entity.type
_entity.pdbx_description
1 polymer ?
#
loop_
_entity_poly.entity_id
_entity_poly.type
_entity_poly.pdbx_seq_one_letter_code
_entity_poly.pdbx_strand_id
1 'polypeptide(L)'
;VEKDGRILKCALKTIHRGSKKKKDGYVVEMQDDTQQQTYLRLLDSYNADLEKEVREKTEHINLMQQKIVLGMADMIENRDSNTGGHVKRTSAVVRIFVDELKKRSKEYDFSEEFLLNVSKAAPMHDLGKIAVDDRILRKPGRFTDEEFNEMKKHSEKGSEIVEQILEGVEDEEFVQVAKNVAHY
;
A
#
# COMPACT_ATOMS: atom_id res chain seq x y z
N VAL A 1 -17.80 -38.60 7.64
CA VAL A 1 -16.95 -39.77 7.98
C VAL A 1 -16.16 -40.15 6.76
N GLU A 2 -14.86 -40.31 6.88
CA GLU A 2 -14.00 -40.78 5.82
C GLU A 2 -13.72 -42.30 5.99
N LYS A 3 -13.94 -43.07 4.93
CA LYS A 3 -13.71 -44.49 4.91
C LYS A 3 -13.37 -44.94 3.48
N ASP A 4 -12.29 -45.72 3.34
CA ASP A 4 -11.83 -46.28 2.07
C ASP A 4 -11.68 -45.22 0.95
N GLY A 5 -11.17 -44.01 1.31
CA GLY A 5 -11.01 -42.88 0.40
C GLY A 5 -12.32 -42.18 -0.01
N ARG A 6 -13.46 -42.53 0.64
CA ARG A 6 -14.74 -41.86 0.43
C ARG A 6 -15.14 -41.01 1.62
N ILE A 7 -15.71 -39.87 1.34
CA ILE A 7 -16.27 -38.95 2.35
C ILE A 7 -17.79 -39.15 2.37
N LEU A 8 -18.29 -39.72 3.46
CA LEU A 8 -19.71 -39.98 3.63
C LEU A 8 -20.33 -38.94 4.56
N LYS A 9 -21.36 -38.25 4.11
CA LYS A 9 -22.23 -37.41 4.92
C LYS A 9 -23.29 -38.29 5.55
N CYS A 10 -23.32 -38.38 6.89
CA CYS A 10 -24.25 -39.23 7.63
C CYS A 10 -25.24 -38.36 8.41
N ALA A 11 -26.53 -38.63 8.25
CA ALA A 11 -27.60 -38.04 9.04
C ALA A 11 -28.32 -39.14 9.82
N LEU A 12 -28.46 -38.92 11.15
CA LEU A 12 -29.18 -39.82 12.03
C LEU A 12 -30.54 -39.24 12.31
N LYS A 13 -31.61 -39.97 11.94
CA LYS A 13 -33.01 -39.62 12.21
C LYS A 13 -33.63 -40.62 13.19
N THR A 14 -34.30 -40.15 14.22
CA THR A 14 -35.01 -40.99 15.17
C THR A 14 -36.41 -41.29 14.65
N ILE A 15 -36.79 -42.58 14.66
CA ILE A 15 -38.13 -43.02 14.33
C ILE A 15 -38.95 -43.09 15.62
N HIS A 16 -40.16 -42.53 15.61
CA HIS A 16 -41.14 -42.60 16.71
C HIS A 16 -42.41 -43.32 16.21
N ARG A 17 -42.90 -44.26 16.99
CA ARG A 17 -44.15 -44.99 16.73
C ARG A 17 -45.26 -44.52 17.66
N GLY A 18 -46.37 -44.06 17.08
CA GLY A 18 -47.56 -43.70 17.81
C GLY A 18 -47.50 -42.40 18.62
N SER A 19 -48.63 -42.04 19.27
CA SER A 19 -48.80 -40.78 20.01
C SER A 19 -48.01 -40.64 21.30
N LYS A 20 -47.37 -41.68 21.78
CA LYS A 20 -46.60 -41.71 23.07
C LYS A 20 -45.12 -41.38 22.92
N LYS A 21 -44.64 -40.90 21.77
CA LYS A 21 -43.25 -40.50 21.52
C LYS A 21 -42.19 -41.52 21.97
N LYS A 22 -42.52 -42.82 22.02
CA LYS A 22 -41.53 -43.85 22.33
C LYS A 22 -40.57 -44.01 21.14
N LYS A 23 -39.26 -43.98 21.40
CA LYS A 23 -38.25 -44.21 20.36
C LYS A 23 -38.26 -45.67 19.94
N ASP A 24 -38.57 -45.93 18.67
CA ASP A 24 -38.61 -47.29 18.12
C ASP A 24 -37.36 -47.67 17.34
N GLY A 25 -36.55 -46.70 16.95
CA GLY A 25 -35.33 -46.99 16.22
C GLY A 25 -34.66 -45.73 15.65
N TYR A 26 -33.63 -45.98 14.84
CA TYR A 26 -32.89 -44.94 14.14
C TYR A 26 -32.78 -45.30 12.67
N VAL A 27 -32.88 -44.28 11.80
CA VAL A 27 -32.52 -44.37 10.39
C VAL A 27 -31.21 -43.61 10.20
N VAL A 28 -30.23 -44.27 9.59
CA VAL A 28 -28.97 -43.67 9.17
C VAL A 28 -29.10 -43.43 7.65
N GLU A 29 -29.11 -42.17 7.27
CA GLU A 29 -29.04 -41.77 5.87
C GLU A 29 -27.57 -41.49 5.56
N MET A 30 -26.99 -42.15 4.55
CA MET A 30 -25.61 -41.95 4.12
C MET A 30 -25.60 -41.48 2.68
N GLN A 31 -24.89 -40.39 2.44
CA GLN A 31 -24.68 -39.81 1.12
C GLN A 31 -23.18 -39.78 0.83
N ASP A 32 -22.79 -40.24 -0.35
CA ASP A 32 -21.39 -40.08 -0.83
C ASP A 32 -21.17 -38.60 -1.24
N ASP A 33 -20.34 -37.90 -0.48
CA ASP A 33 -20.03 -36.49 -0.64
C ASP A 33 -18.59 -36.27 -1.10
N THR A 34 -17.92 -37.34 -1.51
CA THR A 34 -16.49 -37.38 -1.85
C THR A 34 -16.15 -36.37 -2.93
N GLN A 35 -16.90 -36.38 -4.02
CA GLN A 35 -16.64 -35.52 -5.18
C GLN A 35 -16.81 -34.04 -4.80
N GLN A 36 -17.88 -33.71 -4.05
CA GLN A 36 -18.15 -32.35 -3.62
C GLN A 36 -17.08 -31.85 -2.65
N GLN A 37 -16.69 -32.67 -1.69
CA GLN A 37 -15.66 -32.31 -0.71
C GLN A 37 -14.27 -32.18 -1.35
N THR A 38 -13.96 -33.03 -2.31
CA THR A 38 -12.70 -32.91 -3.09
C THR A 38 -12.68 -31.61 -3.91
N TYR A 39 -13.79 -31.28 -4.54
CA TYR A 39 -13.93 -30.03 -5.29
C TYR A 39 -13.77 -28.80 -4.39
N LEU A 40 -14.41 -28.78 -3.21
CA LEU A 40 -14.28 -27.69 -2.26
C LEU A 40 -12.83 -27.53 -1.76
N ARG A 41 -12.15 -28.63 -1.42
CA ARG A 41 -10.74 -28.59 -1.01
C ARG A 41 -9.83 -28.04 -2.14
N LEU A 42 -10.12 -28.41 -3.39
CA LEU A 42 -9.37 -27.90 -4.54
C LEU A 42 -9.61 -26.39 -4.73
N LEU A 43 -10.86 -25.92 -4.58
CA LEU A 43 -11.18 -24.50 -4.63
C LEU A 43 -10.49 -23.72 -3.52
N ASP A 44 -10.51 -24.23 -2.29
CA ASP A 44 -9.87 -23.59 -1.15
C ASP A 44 -8.35 -23.47 -1.37
N SER A 45 -7.71 -24.54 -1.87
CA SER A 45 -6.29 -24.53 -2.22
C SER A 45 -5.99 -23.51 -3.33
N TYR A 46 -6.80 -23.49 -4.38
CA TYR A 46 -6.64 -22.56 -5.49
C TYR A 46 -6.80 -21.10 -5.06
N ASN A 47 -7.81 -20.82 -4.21
CA ASN A 47 -8.02 -19.49 -3.67
C ASN A 47 -6.83 -19.04 -2.80
N ALA A 48 -6.32 -19.91 -1.95
CA ALA A 48 -5.16 -19.60 -1.12
C ALA A 48 -3.90 -19.31 -1.97
N ASP A 49 -3.67 -20.07 -3.03
CA ASP A 49 -2.55 -19.85 -3.95
C ASP A 49 -2.73 -18.52 -4.71
N LEU A 50 -3.96 -18.21 -5.15
CA LEU A 50 -4.28 -16.96 -5.83
C LEU A 50 -4.10 -15.74 -4.91
N GLU A 51 -4.58 -15.81 -3.67
CA GLU A 51 -4.38 -14.75 -2.67
C GLU A 51 -2.90 -14.50 -2.40
N LYS A 52 -2.11 -15.57 -2.33
CA LYS A 52 -0.65 -15.47 -2.17
C LYS A 52 -0.01 -14.76 -3.37
N GLU A 53 -0.36 -15.18 -4.58
CA GLU A 53 0.19 -14.58 -5.80
C GLU A 53 -0.19 -13.09 -5.92
N VAL A 54 -1.45 -12.73 -5.66
CA VAL A 54 -1.92 -11.34 -5.65
C VAL A 54 -1.13 -10.51 -4.66
N ARG A 55 -0.93 -11.00 -3.44
CA ARG A 55 -0.13 -10.30 -2.41
C ARG A 55 1.31 -10.08 -2.87
N GLU A 56 1.99 -11.12 -3.37
CA GLU A 56 3.37 -11.02 -3.86
C GLU A 56 3.49 -10.02 -5.02
N LYS A 57 2.53 -10.02 -5.95
CA LYS A 57 2.50 -9.06 -7.06
C LYS A 57 2.26 -7.64 -6.58
N THR A 58 1.35 -7.44 -5.63
CA THR A 58 1.05 -6.13 -5.05
C THR A 58 2.26 -5.56 -4.29
N GLU A 59 2.94 -6.38 -3.50
CA GLU A 59 4.18 -5.98 -2.81
C GLU A 59 5.28 -5.59 -3.81
N HIS A 60 5.42 -6.36 -4.89
CA HIS A 60 6.39 -6.05 -5.94
C HIS A 60 6.09 -4.73 -6.66
N ILE A 61 4.82 -4.48 -7.01
CA ILE A 61 4.38 -3.23 -7.64
C ILE A 61 4.66 -2.04 -6.71
N ASN A 62 4.31 -2.15 -5.43
CA ASN A 62 4.57 -1.10 -4.44
C ASN A 62 6.07 -0.79 -4.31
N LEU A 63 6.92 -1.82 -4.28
CA LEU A 63 8.37 -1.64 -4.24
C LEU A 63 8.90 -0.96 -5.51
N MET A 64 8.38 -1.35 -6.68
CA MET A 64 8.75 -0.71 -7.96
C MET A 64 8.36 0.76 -7.98
N GLN A 65 7.14 1.10 -7.57
CA GLN A 65 6.68 2.48 -7.48
C GLN A 65 7.59 3.33 -6.58
N GLN A 66 7.93 2.84 -5.39
CA GLN A 66 8.86 3.53 -4.50
C GLN A 66 10.24 3.75 -5.13
N LYS A 67 10.78 2.74 -5.83
CA LYS A 67 12.07 2.86 -6.51
C LYS A 67 12.03 3.87 -7.67
N ILE A 68 10.94 3.92 -8.41
CA ILE A 68 10.76 4.90 -9.49
C ILE A 68 10.75 6.31 -8.92
N VAL A 69 9.94 6.57 -7.89
CA VAL A 69 9.87 7.90 -7.25
C VAL A 69 11.23 8.33 -6.71
N LEU A 70 11.93 7.44 -5.97
CA LEU A 70 13.27 7.72 -5.47
C LEU A 70 14.28 7.98 -6.60
N GLY A 71 14.21 7.21 -7.69
CA GLY A 71 15.08 7.38 -8.84
C GLY A 71 14.84 8.71 -9.57
N MET A 72 13.58 9.12 -9.72
CA MET A 72 13.23 10.43 -10.28
C MET A 72 13.75 11.57 -9.40
N ALA A 73 13.53 11.49 -8.09
CA ALA A 73 14.02 12.48 -7.14
C ALA A 73 15.55 12.55 -7.12
N ASP A 74 16.26 11.41 -7.13
CA ASP A 74 17.72 11.34 -7.25
C ASP A 74 18.21 11.99 -8.57
N MET A 75 17.53 11.79 -9.69
CA MET A 75 17.90 12.42 -10.97
C MET A 75 17.78 13.94 -10.94
N ILE A 76 16.73 14.45 -10.30
CA ILE A 76 16.50 15.90 -10.15
C ILE A 76 17.53 16.48 -9.20
N GLU A 77 17.81 15.81 -8.06
CA GLU A 77 18.84 16.21 -7.10
C GLU A 77 20.24 16.28 -7.76
N ASN A 78 20.58 15.33 -8.63
CA ASN A 78 21.88 15.31 -9.32
C ASN A 78 22.07 16.48 -10.32
N ARG A 79 20.99 17.19 -10.69
CA ARG A 79 21.12 18.46 -11.42
C ARG A 79 21.63 19.59 -10.53
N ASP A 80 21.27 19.54 -9.24
CA ASP A 80 21.73 20.46 -8.21
C ASP A 80 23.07 19.96 -7.67
N SER A 81 24.16 20.59 -8.07
CA SER A 81 25.56 20.12 -7.93
C SER A 81 26.04 19.92 -6.48
N ASN A 82 25.18 20.09 -5.46
CA ASN A 82 25.63 20.22 -4.07
C ASN A 82 25.27 19.04 -3.13
N THR A 83 24.45 18.05 -3.51
CA THR A 83 23.83 17.23 -2.45
C THR A 83 23.61 15.74 -2.77
N GLY A 84 24.58 15.05 -3.35
CA GLY A 84 24.43 13.59 -3.57
C GLY A 84 23.87 12.85 -2.34
N GLY A 85 22.68 12.20 -2.50
CA GLY A 85 22.01 11.39 -1.48
C GLY A 85 21.18 12.15 -0.45
N HIS A 86 20.86 13.44 -0.68
CA HIS A 86 19.96 14.22 0.19
C HIS A 86 18.55 13.59 0.26
N VAL A 87 17.96 13.25 -0.88
CA VAL A 87 16.64 12.60 -0.96
C VAL A 87 16.58 11.34 -0.10
N LYS A 88 17.62 10.50 -0.15
CA LYS A 88 17.69 9.26 0.66
C LYS A 88 17.79 9.56 2.15
N ARG A 89 18.61 10.54 2.52
CA ARG A 89 18.77 10.95 3.92
C ARG A 89 17.48 11.56 4.46
N THR A 90 16.86 12.48 3.72
CA THR A 90 15.59 13.11 4.08
C THR A 90 14.49 12.06 4.26
N SER A 91 14.34 11.14 3.31
CA SER A 91 13.38 10.04 3.40
C SER A 91 13.61 9.14 4.63
N ALA A 92 14.89 8.87 4.96
CA ALA A 92 15.23 8.09 6.16
C ALA A 92 14.87 8.84 7.45
N VAL A 93 15.16 10.14 7.53
CA VAL A 93 14.78 10.98 8.68
C VAL A 93 13.28 11.06 8.86
N VAL A 94 12.53 11.30 7.76
CA VAL A 94 11.05 11.31 7.81
C VAL A 94 10.50 9.98 8.30
N ARG A 95 11.07 8.85 7.85
CA ARG A 95 10.64 7.52 8.32
C ARG A 95 10.86 7.35 9.83
N ILE A 96 12.03 7.72 10.34
CA ILE A 96 12.32 7.66 11.78
C ILE A 96 11.33 8.54 12.57
N PHE A 97 11.04 9.74 12.07
CA PHE A 97 10.11 10.66 12.69
C PHE A 97 8.67 10.10 12.70
N VAL A 98 8.23 9.53 11.59
CA VAL A 98 6.92 8.88 11.47
C VAL A 98 6.82 7.67 12.41
N ASP A 99 7.86 6.84 12.50
CA ASP A 99 7.88 5.70 13.42
C ASP A 99 7.79 6.14 14.89
N GLU A 100 8.38 7.29 15.23
CA GLU A 100 8.25 7.85 16.58
C GLU A 100 6.85 8.43 16.83
N LEU A 101 6.24 9.10 15.85
CA LEU A 101 4.86 9.58 15.95
C LEU A 101 3.86 8.43 16.12
N LYS A 102 4.06 7.30 15.43
CA LYS A 102 3.23 6.10 15.63
C LYS A 102 3.26 5.58 17.06
N LYS A 103 4.44 5.61 17.70
CA LYS A 103 4.56 5.21 19.12
C LYS A 103 3.82 6.15 20.07
N ARG A 104 3.67 7.42 19.67
CA ARG A 104 2.98 8.48 20.44
C ARG A 104 1.58 8.77 19.92
N SER A 105 0.93 7.83 19.25
CA SER A 105 -0.39 8.01 18.64
C SER A 105 -1.49 8.50 19.60
N LYS A 106 -1.31 8.29 20.92
CA LYS A 106 -2.22 8.82 21.95
C LYS A 106 -2.09 10.32 22.20
N GLU A 107 -0.97 10.93 21.80
CA GLU A 107 -0.70 12.36 21.95
C GLU A 107 -1.06 13.14 20.68
N TYR A 108 -1.01 12.46 19.52
CA TYR A 108 -1.22 13.05 18.21
C TYR A 108 -2.29 12.25 17.46
N ASP A 109 -3.32 12.92 17.02
CA ASP A 109 -4.48 12.32 16.32
C ASP A 109 -4.18 12.17 14.80
N PHE A 110 -3.09 11.44 14.48
CA PHE A 110 -2.76 11.09 13.10
C PHE A 110 -3.13 9.65 12.82
N SER A 111 -3.80 9.40 11.68
CA SER A 111 -4.05 8.05 11.19
C SER A 111 -2.74 7.35 10.78
N GLU A 112 -2.68 6.02 10.89
CA GLU A 112 -1.54 5.25 10.41
C GLU A 112 -1.34 5.42 8.90
N GLU A 113 -2.44 5.54 8.16
CA GLU A 113 -2.47 5.76 6.72
C GLU A 113 -1.85 7.11 6.35
N PHE A 114 -2.26 8.20 7.02
CA PHE A 114 -1.66 9.52 6.84
C PHE A 114 -0.14 9.48 7.06
N LEU A 115 0.32 8.88 8.16
CA LEU A 115 1.73 8.76 8.48
C LEU A 115 2.51 7.93 7.44
N LEU A 116 1.90 6.87 6.92
CA LEU A 116 2.47 6.09 5.83
C LEU A 116 2.59 6.93 4.54
N ASN A 117 1.54 7.69 4.22
CA ASN A 117 1.48 8.55 3.04
C ASN A 117 2.53 9.67 3.12
N VAL A 118 2.77 10.27 4.29
CA VAL A 118 3.88 11.23 4.50
C VAL A 118 5.23 10.58 4.19
N SER A 119 5.46 9.35 4.68
CA SER A 119 6.73 8.64 4.40
C SER A 119 6.93 8.33 2.92
N LYS A 120 5.86 7.97 2.20
CA LYS A 120 5.89 7.70 0.76
C LYS A 120 6.12 8.97 -0.06
N ALA A 121 5.53 10.09 0.37
CA ALA A 121 5.59 11.38 -0.31
C ALA A 121 6.93 12.13 -0.08
N ALA A 122 7.63 11.86 1.03
CA ALA A 122 8.85 12.56 1.41
C ALA A 122 9.89 12.75 0.28
N PRO A 123 10.15 11.75 -0.61
CA PRO A 123 11.06 11.94 -1.74
C PRO A 123 10.61 13.01 -2.74
N MET A 124 9.34 13.38 -2.74
CA MET A 124 8.74 14.27 -3.76
C MET A 124 8.93 15.76 -3.45
N HIS A 125 9.44 16.13 -2.26
CA HIS A 125 9.51 17.51 -1.79
C HIS A 125 10.24 18.47 -2.75
N ASP A 126 11.19 17.99 -3.51
CA ASP A 126 12.04 18.77 -4.41
C ASP A 126 11.78 18.50 -5.89
N LEU A 127 10.74 17.76 -6.27
CA LEU A 127 10.45 17.43 -7.69
C LEU A 127 10.31 18.67 -8.57
N GLY A 128 9.78 19.75 -8.01
CA GLY A 128 9.61 21.01 -8.76
C GLY A 128 10.91 21.69 -9.17
N LYS A 129 12.05 21.31 -8.63
CA LYS A 129 13.38 21.79 -9.10
C LYS A 129 13.63 21.47 -10.57
N ILE A 130 12.92 20.50 -11.15
CA ILE A 130 12.99 20.21 -12.58
C ILE A 130 12.59 21.41 -13.46
N ALA A 131 11.72 22.27 -12.96
CA ALA A 131 11.22 23.45 -13.66
C ALA A 131 12.11 24.70 -13.45
N VAL A 132 13.13 24.61 -12.59
CA VAL A 132 14.04 25.72 -12.32
C VAL A 132 15.16 25.76 -13.37
N ASP A 133 15.47 26.97 -13.89
CA ASP A 133 16.59 27.16 -14.85
C ASP A 133 17.92 26.74 -14.23
N ASP A 134 18.76 26.00 -14.98
CA ASP A 134 20.06 25.53 -14.52
C ASP A 134 20.99 26.67 -14.10
N ARG A 135 20.86 27.85 -14.68
CA ARG A 135 21.65 29.05 -14.31
C ARG A 135 21.38 29.48 -12.87
N ILE A 136 20.15 29.25 -12.36
CA ILE A 136 19.77 29.54 -10.98
C ILE A 136 20.09 28.33 -10.11
N LEU A 137 19.62 27.14 -10.49
CA LEU A 137 19.76 25.90 -9.73
C LEU A 137 21.25 25.58 -9.40
N ARG A 138 22.13 25.85 -10.36
CA ARG A 138 23.58 25.53 -10.27
C ARG A 138 24.46 26.75 -10.01
N LYS A 139 23.84 27.89 -9.64
CA LYS A 139 24.61 29.12 -9.38
C LYS A 139 25.59 28.98 -8.25
N PRO A 140 26.88 29.21 -8.46
CA PRO A 140 27.83 29.28 -7.38
C PRO A 140 27.64 30.59 -6.57
N GLY A 141 27.32 30.50 -5.29
CA GLY A 141 27.20 31.65 -4.41
C GLY A 141 25.75 31.97 -4.02
N ARG A 142 25.52 33.21 -3.58
CA ARG A 142 24.20 33.65 -3.09
C ARG A 142 23.29 34.05 -4.26
N PHE A 143 22.00 33.79 -4.14
CA PHE A 143 20.99 34.28 -5.06
C PHE A 143 20.75 35.77 -4.86
N THR A 144 20.40 36.48 -5.97
CA THR A 144 19.73 37.77 -5.87
C THR A 144 18.29 37.55 -5.38
N ASP A 145 17.58 38.64 -5.05
CA ASP A 145 16.19 38.54 -4.63
C ASP A 145 15.28 37.98 -5.73
N GLU A 146 15.55 38.33 -7.00
CA GLU A 146 14.85 37.83 -8.16
C GLU A 146 15.10 36.32 -8.37
N GLU A 147 16.36 35.92 -8.32
CA GLU A 147 16.75 34.50 -8.46
C GLU A 147 16.19 33.66 -7.32
N PHE A 148 16.18 34.19 -6.09
CA PHE A 148 15.59 33.53 -4.95
C PHE A 148 14.04 33.37 -5.10
N ASN A 149 13.39 34.37 -5.67
CA ASN A 149 11.96 34.29 -5.99
C ASN A 149 11.67 33.24 -7.10
N GLU A 150 12.55 33.16 -8.11
CA GLU A 150 12.44 32.09 -9.11
C GLU A 150 12.70 30.70 -8.49
N MET A 151 13.70 30.57 -7.63
CA MET A 151 13.97 29.30 -6.93
C MET A 151 12.76 28.86 -6.08
N LYS A 152 12.10 29.77 -5.37
CA LYS A 152 10.91 29.45 -4.56
C LYS A 152 9.74 28.88 -5.38
N LYS A 153 9.65 29.18 -6.66
CA LYS A 153 8.59 28.63 -7.53
C LYS A 153 8.66 27.12 -7.68
N HIS A 154 9.79 26.47 -7.30
CA HIS A 154 9.86 25.01 -7.34
C HIS A 154 8.81 24.35 -6.46
N SER A 155 8.41 24.96 -5.35
CA SER A 155 7.35 24.41 -4.47
C SER A 155 6.00 24.38 -5.20
N GLU A 156 5.59 25.48 -5.79
CA GLU A 156 4.33 25.56 -6.56
C GLU A 156 4.36 24.60 -7.75
N LYS A 157 5.47 24.63 -8.52
CA LYS A 157 5.68 23.73 -9.66
C LYS A 157 5.77 22.26 -9.25
N GLY A 158 6.34 21.98 -8.08
CA GLY A 158 6.37 20.64 -7.50
C GLY A 158 4.98 20.09 -7.26
N SER A 159 4.11 20.89 -6.65
CA SER A 159 2.70 20.49 -6.43
C SER A 159 1.95 20.24 -7.74
N GLU A 160 2.12 21.10 -8.76
CA GLU A 160 1.53 20.91 -10.10
C GLU A 160 2.01 19.60 -10.77
N ILE A 161 3.32 19.34 -10.70
CA ILE A 161 3.94 18.13 -11.28
C ILE A 161 3.44 16.87 -10.56
N VAL A 162 3.37 16.90 -9.23
CA VAL A 162 2.86 15.78 -8.44
C VAL A 162 1.40 15.51 -8.78
N GLU A 163 0.57 16.54 -8.95
CA GLU A 163 -0.83 16.40 -9.39
C GLU A 163 -0.93 15.70 -10.75
N GLN A 164 -0.11 16.10 -11.71
CA GLN A 164 -0.07 15.49 -13.05
C GLN A 164 0.42 14.02 -13.00
N ILE A 165 1.46 13.72 -12.22
CA ILE A 165 2.01 12.36 -12.09
C ILE A 165 1.00 11.42 -11.43
N LEU A 166 0.22 11.91 -10.48
CA LEU A 166 -0.75 11.13 -9.71
C LEU A 166 -2.18 11.22 -10.28
N GLU A 167 -2.36 11.79 -11.48
CA GLU A 167 -3.65 11.82 -12.15
C GLU A 167 -4.23 10.41 -12.32
N GLY A 168 -5.47 10.21 -11.87
CA GLY A 168 -6.14 8.90 -11.90
C GLY A 168 -5.79 7.94 -10.77
N VAL A 169 -4.99 8.36 -9.79
CA VAL A 169 -4.77 7.61 -8.55
C VAL A 169 -5.99 7.75 -7.64
N GLU A 170 -6.59 6.62 -7.23
CA GLU A 170 -7.81 6.60 -6.40
C GLU A 170 -7.57 7.02 -4.94
N ASP A 171 -6.33 6.94 -4.45
CA ASP A 171 -5.96 7.32 -3.07
C ASP A 171 -5.84 8.86 -2.97
N GLU A 172 -6.99 9.53 -2.81
CA GLU A 172 -7.07 11.00 -2.70
C GLU A 172 -6.26 11.55 -1.51
N GLU A 173 -6.19 10.82 -0.40
CA GLU A 173 -5.41 11.24 0.78
C GLU A 173 -3.91 11.26 0.43
N PHE A 174 -3.41 10.21 -0.22
CA PHE A 174 -2.02 10.17 -0.66
C PHE A 174 -1.71 11.30 -1.66
N VAL A 175 -2.58 11.53 -2.64
CA VAL A 175 -2.43 12.62 -3.63
C VAL A 175 -2.31 13.97 -2.92
N GLN A 176 -3.20 14.24 -1.95
CA GLN A 176 -3.19 15.51 -1.22
C GLN A 176 -1.93 15.65 -0.34
N VAL A 177 -1.52 14.59 0.35
CA VAL A 177 -0.27 14.59 1.14
C VAL A 177 0.93 14.84 0.25
N ALA A 178 1.02 14.17 -0.90
CA ALA A 178 2.13 14.31 -1.83
C ALA A 178 2.21 15.74 -2.42
N LYS A 179 1.07 16.34 -2.78
CA LYS A 179 0.98 17.73 -3.22
C LYS A 179 1.47 18.69 -2.13
N ASN A 180 1.03 18.49 -0.89
CA ASN A 180 1.45 19.32 0.24
C ASN A 180 2.96 19.20 0.50
N VAL A 181 3.50 17.98 0.49
CA VAL A 181 4.94 17.74 0.67
C VAL A 181 5.78 18.41 -0.41
N ALA A 182 5.30 18.44 -1.65
CA ALA A 182 6.00 19.11 -2.74
C ALA A 182 5.83 20.64 -2.73
N HIS A 183 4.79 21.16 -2.08
CA HIS A 183 4.47 22.60 -2.02
C HIS A 183 5.15 23.31 -0.85
N TYR A 184 5.34 22.66 0.31
CA TYR A 184 5.86 23.25 1.54
C TYR A 184 7.25 22.73 1.90
#